data_2528b51656ba4b3adbb44adbd5bf5483
#
_entry.id   2528b51656ba4b3adbb44adbd5bf5483
#
_cell.length_a   1.000
_cell.length_b   1.000
_cell.length_c   1.000
_cell.angle_alpha   90.00
_cell.angle_beta   90.00
_cell.angle_gamma   90.00
#
_symmetry.space_group_name_H-M   'P 1'
#
loop_
_entity.id
_entity.type
_entity.pdbx_description
1 polymer ?
#
loop_
_entity_poly.entity_id
_entity_poly.type
_entity_poly.pdbx_seq_one_letter_code
_entity_poly.pdbx_strand_id
1 'polypeptide(L)'
;TSEPYSVLSYPKGYCKQFGLVCSCQEELKHPNIVYTPALLSWFAGATFDTRGQGTATIDYDQFKQMGTPKKTKLLSVVTSNKAFTQGHQDRINFVEKLKEHYGDQLDVFGRGFRSFNDKWDVLAPYKYHIAIENSHSNYYWTEKLSDCYLAETFPIYYGCKNVHDYFPQDAMAIIDIYDVERSIATIDRLIADEKHFDNHLPQLKQSKELVLEDYNFFNYVATVLDKLNPNLPKEDVTLLPAKTMSDWHNIYLNIIGRNTFKLKNAIKSMFKGKSSLYNG
;
A
#
# COMPACT_ATOMS: atom_id res chain seq x y z
N THR A 1 -9.51 -8.70 1.62
CA THR A 1 -8.26 -8.32 0.94
C THR A 1 -7.13 -8.32 1.95
N SER A 2 -6.06 -9.04 1.69
CA SER A 2 -4.89 -9.14 2.54
C SER A 2 -3.64 -9.01 1.67
N GLU A 3 -2.53 -8.58 2.27
CA GLU A 3 -1.24 -8.53 1.57
C GLU A 3 -0.95 -9.88 0.90
N PRO A 4 -0.48 -9.90 -0.36
CA PRO A 4 -0.18 -11.12 -1.10
C PRO A 4 1.15 -11.72 -0.63
N TYR A 5 1.13 -12.41 0.51
CA TYR A 5 2.28 -13.21 0.96
C TYR A 5 1.85 -14.59 1.42
N SER A 6 2.72 -15.55 1.23
CA SER A 6 2.48 -16.99 1.36
C SER A 6 1.95 -17.46 2.73
N VAL A 7 2.03 -16.62 3.77
CA VAL A 7 1.59 -16.97 5.14
C VAL A 7 0.09 -16.83 5.34
N LEU A 8 -0.62 -16.13 4.43
CA LEU A 8 -2.06 -15.90 4.51
C LEU A 8 -2.82 -16.72 3.46
N SER A 9 -2.58 -18.02 3.43
CA SER A 9 -3.40 -18.92 2.63
C SER A 9 -4.75 -19.15 3.31
N TYR A 10 -5.81 -19.14 2.52
CA TYR A 10 -7.12 -19.55 2.99
C TYR A 10 -7.15 -21.08 3.17
N PRO A 11 -7.89 -21.60 4.17
CA PRO A 11 -8.08 -23.05 4.34
C PRO A 11 -8.66 -23.67 3.08
N LYS A 12 -8.25 -24.91 2.80
CA LYS A 12 -8.78 -25.67 1.64
C LYS A 12 -10.31 -25.72 1.69
N GLY A 13 -10.92 -25.30 0.61
CA GLY A 13 -12.39 -25.26 0.50
C GLY A 13 -13.05 -23.99 1.02
N TYR A 14 -12.33 -23.11 1.76
CA TYR A 14 -12.96 -21.88 2.28
C TYR A 14 -13.57 -21.03 1.18
N CYS A 15 -12.83 -20.76 0.12
CA CYS A 15 -13.32 -19.94 -0.99
C CYS A 15 -14.46 -20.58 -1.79
N LYS A 16 -14.65 -21.91 -1.68
CA LYS A 16 -15.74 -22.61 -2.37
C LYS A 16 -17.14 -22.27 -1.85
N GLN A 17 -17.24 -21.65 -0.70
CA GLN A 17 -18.50 -21.16 -0.14
C GLN A 17 -19.06 -19.93 -0.86
N PHE A 18 -18.23 -19.28 -1.69
CA PHE A 18 -18.58 -18.03 -2.36
C PHE A 18 -18.83 -18.29 -3.85
N GLY A 19 -19.87 -17.70 -4.41
CA GLY A 19 -20.16 -17.78 -5.84
C GLY A 19 -19.18 -16.99 -6.70
N LEU A 20 -18.58 -15.92 -6.12
CA LEU A 20 -17.56 -15.07 -6.72
C LEU A 20 -16.50 -14.73 -5.68
N VAL A 21 -15.24 -14.68 -6.08
CA VAL A 21 -14.13 -14.25 -5.24
C VAL A 21 -13.37 -13.12 -5.94
N CYS A 22 -13.26 -11.98 -5.25
CA CYS A 22 -12.43 -10.85 -5.68
C CYS A 22 -11.14 -10.83 -4.85
N SER A 23 -9.97 -10.82 -5.48
CA SER A 23 -8.69 -10.91 -4.78
C SER A 23 -7.56 -10.26 -5.56
N CYS A 24 -6.60 -9.67 -4.83
CA CYS A 24 -5.29 -9.27 -5.37
C CYS A 24 -4.24 -10.39 -5.30
N GLN A 25 -4.60 -11.57 -4.79
CA GLN A 25 -3.69 -12.71 -4.66
C GLN A 25 -3.77 -13.60 -5.89
N GLU A 26 -2.74 -13.60 -6.73
CA GLU A 26 -2.70 -14.37 -7.99
C GLU A 26 -2.67 -15.89 -7.77
N GLU A 27 -2.17 -16.32 -6.61
CA GLU A 27 -2.08 -17.76 -6.27
C GLU A 27 -3.43 -18.35 -5.85
N LEU A 28 -4.41 -17.48 -5.51
CA LEU A 28 -5.73 -17.92 -5.12
C LEU A 28 -6.49 -18.48 -6.35
N LYS A 29 -7.00 -19.69 -6.23
CA LYS A 29 -7.74 -20.36 -7.32
C LYS A 29 -9.21 -20.51 -6.93
N HIS A 30 -10.07 -20.04 -7.79
CA HIS A 30 -11.52 -20.20 -7.68
C HIS A 30 -12.14 -20.24 -9.10
N PRO A 31 -13.21 -21.04 -9.35
CA PRO A 31 -13.85 -21.09 -10.68
C PRO A 31 -14.30 -19.71 -11.20
N ASN A 32 -14.82 -18.88 -10.29
CA ASN A 32 -15.26 -17.51 -10.57
C ASN A 32 -14.39 -16.54 -9.77
N ILE A 33 -13.12 -16.38 -10.16
CA ILE A 33 -12.24 -15.38 -9.57
C ILE A 33 -12.14 -14.15 -10.45
N VAL A 34 -12.18 -12.99 -9.83
CA VAL A 34 -11.84 -11.71 -10.45
C VAL A 34 -10.65 -11.14 -9.72
N TYR A 35 -9.55 -10.96 -10.43
CA TYR A 35 -8.39 -10.29 -9.85
C TYR A 35 -8.64 -8.79 -9.80
N THR A 36 -8.55 -8.24 -8.61
CA THR A 36 -8.88 -6.85 -8.31
C THR A 36 -7.77 -6.22 -7.48
N PRO A 37 -7.65 -4.89 -7.47
CA PRO A 37 -6.85 -4.21 -6.46
C PRO A 37 -7.31 -4.58 -5.04
N ALA A 38 -6.51 -4.26 -4.05
CA ALA A 38 -6.84 -4.52 -2.65
C ALA A 38 -8.10 -3.78 -2.17
N LEU A 39 -8.54 -2.74 -2.90
CA LEU A 39 -9.75 -1.93 -2.64
C LEU A 39 -9.82 -1.44 -1.19
N LEU A 40 -8.69 -1.04 -0.66
CA LEU A 40 -8.62 -0.43 0.67
C LEU A 40 -9.11 1.01 0.58
N SER A 41 -9.85 1.43 1.59
CA SER A 41 -10.21 2.84 1.75
C SER A 41 -8.93 3.68 1.86
N TRP A 42 -8.95 4.89 1.32
CA TRP A 42 -7.87 5.85 1.52
C TRP A 42 -7.75 6.30 2.98
N PHE A 43 -6.58 6.79 3.36
CA PHE A 43 -6.29 7.26 4.71
C PHE A 43 -6.04 8.78 4.75
N ALA A 44 -5.71 9.40 3.61
CA ALA A 44 -5.67 10.86 3.52
C ALA A 44 -7.05 11.44 3.76
N GLY A 45 -7.15 12.49 4.57
CA GLY A 45 -8.42 13.07 4.98
C GLY A 45 -9.16 12.26 6.03
N ALA A 46 -8.42 11.45 6.83
CA ALA A 46 -8.98 10.72 7.95
C ALA A 46 -8.00 10.67 9.13
N THR A 47 -8.55 10.80 10.33
CA THR A 47 -7.84 10.56 11.59
C THR A 47 -8.31 9.25 12.23
N PHE A 48 -7.44 8.60 13.00
CA PHE A 48 -7.75 7.32 13.63
C PHE A 48 -7.52 7.39 15.13
N ASP A 49 -8.50 6.93 15.91
CA ASP A 49 -8.35 6.80 17.36
C ASP A 49 -7.45 5.61 17.76
N THR A 50 -7.19 5.45 19.05
CA THR A 50 -6.36 4.36 19.58
C THR A 50 -6.93 2.95 19.33
N ARG A 51 -8.22 2.84 19.02
CA ARG A 51 -8.92 1.60 18.66
C ARG A 51 -8.89 1.34 17.16
N GLY A 52 -8.39 2.32 16.37
CA GLY A 52 -8.37 2.27 14.92
C GLY A 52 -9.69 2.68 14.26
N GLN A 53 -10.60 3.34 15.00
CA GLN A 53 -11.81 3.91 14.43
C GLN A 53 -11.45 5.19 13.68
N GLY A 54 -11.79 5.24 12.41
CA GLY A 54 -11.55 6.38 11.54
C GLY A 54 -12.63 7.45 11.65
N THR A 55 -12.24 8.71 11.58
CA THR A 55 -13.12 9.88 11.41
C THR A 55 -12.64 10.67 10.20
N ALA A 56 -13.52 10.86 9.22
CA ALA A 56 -13.19 11.66 8.04
C ALA A 56 -12.99 13.15 8.44
N THR A 57 -11.89 13.71 7.98
CA THR A 57 -11.56 15.14 8.06
C THR A 57 -11.80 15.82 6.72
N ILE A 58 -11.71 15.05 5.63
CA ILE A 58 -12.06 15.44 4.26
C ILE A 58 -12.92 14.32 3.69
N ASP A 59 -14.14 14.64 3.28
CA ASP A 59 -15.06 13.68 2.68
C ASP A 59 -14.89 13.59 1.14
N TYR A 60 -15.68 12.72 0.51
CA TYR A 60 -15.65 12.50 -0.93
C TYR A 60 -15.98 13.77 -1.72
N ASP A 61 -17.04 14.50 -1.33
CA ASP A 61 -17.46 15.70 -2.05
C ASP A 61 -16.44 16.83 -1.93
N GLN A 62 -15.80 16.94 -0.77
CA GLN A 62 -14.72 17.88 -0.54
C GLN A 62 -13.50 17.53 -1.40
N PHE A 63 -13.08 16.26 -1.48
CA PHE A 63 -12.01 15.84 -2.37
C PHE A 63 -12.31 16.15 -3.83
N LYS A 64 -13.56 15.94 -4.26
CA LYS A 64 -14.00 16.18 -5.64
C LYS A 64 -13.98 17.66 -6.01
N GLN A 65 -14.35 18.52 -5.09
CA GLN A 65 -14.43 19.97 -5.30
C GLN A 65 -13.09 20.69 -5.06
N MET A 66 -12.17 20.03 -4.35
CA MET A 66 -10.90 20.62 -3.95
C MET A 66 -9.96 20.79 -5.15
N GLY A 67 -9.45 22.01 -5.32
CA GLY A 67 -8.35 22.28 -6.24
C GLY A 67 -7.02 21.69 -5.75
N THR A 68 -5.99 21.83 -6.57
CA THR A 68 -4.64 21.37 -6.23
C THR A 68 -4.13 22.03 -4.95
N PRO A 69 -3.74 21.27 -3.91
CA PRO A 69 -3.17 21.84 -2.70
C PRO A 69 -1.87 22.60 -3.00
N LYS A 70 -1.62 23.68 -2.25
CA LYS A 70 -0.38 24.44 -2.40
C LYS A 70 0.83 23.59 -2.01
N LYS A 71 1.73 23.33 -2.97
CA LYS A 71 2.97 22.59 -2.76
C LYS A 71 4.06 23.54 -2.23
N THR A 72 4.44 23.36 -0.97
CA THR A 72 5.45 24.18 -0.27
C THR A 72 6.71 23.41 0.09
N LYS A 73 6.68 22.08 -0.11
CA LYS A 73 7.75 21.15 0.22
C LYS A 73 8.04 20.22 -0.95
N LEU A 74 9.23 19.62 -0.94
CA LEU A 74 9.73 18.86 -2.07
C LEU A 74 9.38 17.37 -1.96
N LEU A 75 9.93 16.67 -0.97
CA LEU A 75 9.94 15.20 -0.93
C LEU A 75 9.56 14.69 0.45
N SER A 76 8.66 13.70 0.49
CA SER A 76 8.25 13.02 1.72
C SER A 76 8.19 11.50 1.55
N VAL A 77 8.23 10.78 2.65
CA VAL A 77 7.95 9.35 2.75
C VAL A 77 7.22 9.04 4.04
N VAL A 78 6.22 8.16 3.98
CA VAL A 78 5.58 7.58 5.17
C VAL A 78 6.02 6.13 5.30
N THR A 79 6.66 5.81 6.42
CA THR A 79 7.09 4.45 6.73
C THR A 79 6.90 4.15 8.21
N SER A 80 6.96 2.89 8.59
CA SER A 80 6.93 2.49 10.00
C SER A 80 8.08 1.55 10.30
N ASN A 81 8.54 1.55 11.55
CA ASN A 81 9.56 0.63 12.05
C ASN A 81 9.05 -0.80 12.27
N LYS A 82 7.84 -1.13 11.81
CA LYS A 82 7.34 -2.51 11.84
C LYS A 82 8.12 -3.36 10.84
N ALA A 83 8.73 -4.45 11.32
CA ALA A 83 9.57 -5.36 10.56
C ALA A 83 9.07 -6.80 10.68
N PHE A 84 7.78 -7.04 10.41
CA PHE A 84 7.17 -8.38 10.56
C PHE A 84 7.45 -9.31 9.37
N THR A 85 7.68 -8.75 8.20
CA THR A 85 7.96 -9.50 6.96
C THR A 85 9.27 -9.01 6.34
N GLN A 86 9.79 -9.77 5.36
CA GLN A 86 10.97 -9.35 4.61
C GLN A 86 10.70 -8.02 3.88
N GLY A 87 9.56 -7.88 3.21
CA GLY A 87 9.22 -6.63 2.52
C GLY A 87 9.14 -5.40 3.45
N HIS A 88 8.71 -5.58 4.71
CA HIS A 88 8.79 -4.50 5.70
C HIS A 88 10.25 -4.09 5.99
N GLN A 89 11.15 -5.07 6.13
CA GLN A 89 12.57 -4.79 6.41
C GLN A 89 13.25 -4.14 5.21
N ASP A 90 12.98 -4.63 4.00
CA ASP A 90 13.56 -4.11 2.76
C ASP A 90 13.16 -2.64 2.54
N ARG A 91 11.89 -2.32 2.80
CA ARG A 91 11.39 -0.94 2.77
C ARG A 91 12.12 -0.03 3.77
N ILE A 92 12.30 -0.49 5.02
CA ILE A 92 13.01 0.29 6.04
C ILE A 92 14.45 0.55 5.60
N ASN A 93 15.16 -0.49 5.16
CA ASN A 93 16.56 -0.38 4.71
C ASN A 93 16.69 0.59 3.52
N PHE A 94 15.72 0.57 2.60
CA PHE A 94 15.71 1.49 1.46
C PHE A 94 15.50 2.94 1.92
N VAL A 95 14.53 3.20 2.81
CA VAL A 95 14.26 4.55 3.33
C VAL A 95 15.46 5.08 4.14
N GLU A 96 16.17 4.24 4.90
CA GLU A 96 17.39 4.63 5.60
C GLU A 96 18.46 5.13 4.62
N LYS A 97 18.69 4.41 3.51
CA LYS A 97 19.64 4.84 2.46
C LYS A 97 19.21 6.14 1.77
N LEU A 98 17.92 6.31 1.51
CA LEU A 98 17.42 7.58 0.99
C LEU A 98 17.64 8.73 1.95
N LYS A 99 17.43 8.50 3.25
CA LYS A 99 17.67 9.51 4.27
C LYS A 99 19.16 9.88 4.40
N GLU A 100 20.07 8.91 4.26
CA GLU A 100 21.50 9.15 4.19
C GLU A 100 21.88 10.04 2.99
N HIS A 101 21.23 9.82 1.83
CA HIS A 101 21.52 10.58 0.61
C HIS A 101 20.90 11.99 0.61
N TYR A 102 19.62 12.11 0.97
CA TYR A 102 18.86 13.37 0.86
C TYR A 102 18.94 14.25 2.12
N GLY A 103 19.33 13.70 3.28
CA GLY A 103 19.40 14.45 4.54
C GLY A 103 18.07 15.17 4.83
N ASP A 104 18.14 16.49 5.01
CA ASP A 104 17.01 17.35 5.34
C ASP A 104 16.06 17.62 4.15
N GLN A 105 16.41 17.21 2.93
CA GLN A 105 15.53 17.34 1.78
C GLN A 105 14.42 16.28 1.77
N LEU A 106 14.59 15.18 2.52
CA LEU A 106 13.59 14.12 2.67
C LEU A 106 12.94 14.17 4.06
N ASP A 107 11.67 14.54 4.10
CA ASP A 107 10.86 14.44 5.31
C ASP A 107 10.35 12.99 5.50
N VAL A 108 10.76 12.33 6.59
CA VAL A 108 10.36 10.96 6.93
C VAL A 108 9.34 10.97 8.06
N PHE A 109 8.19 10.33 7.81
CA PHE A 109 7.06 10.26 8.74
C PHE A 109 6.67 8.83 9.09
N GLY A 110 5.96 8.67 10.21
CA GLY A 110 5.36 7.42 10.64
C GLY A 110 5.92 6.92 11.97
N ARG A 111 5.51 5.71 12.35
CA ARG A 111 5.90 5.13 13.64
C ARG A 111 7.41 4.92 13.72
N GLY A 112 8.04 5.51 14.75
CA GLY A 112 9.50 5.49 14.92
C GLY A 112 10.23 6.65 14.23
N PHE A 113 9.48 7.51 13.53
CA PHE A 113 9.90 8.75 12.90
C PHE A 113 8.99 9.89 13.36
N ARG A 114 8.89 10.97 12.60
CA ARG A 114 7.98 12.07 12.91
C ARG A 114 6.52 11.62 12.78
N SER A 115 5.73 11.73 13.85
CA SER A 115 4.31 11.40 13.87
C SER A 115 3.48 12.43 13.11
N PHE A 116 2.29 12.01 12.68
CA PHE A 116 1.25 12.86 12.06
C PHE A 116 -0.12 12.36 12.52
N ASN A 117 -1.13 13.22 12.45
CA ASN A 117 -2.50 12.86 12.81
C ASN A 117 -3.30 12.44 11.57
N ASP A 118 -3.21 13.21 10.50
CA ASP A 118 -3.83 12.91 9.21
C ASP A 118 -2.73 12.72 8.16
N LYS A 119 -2.88 11.70 7.34
CA LYS A 119 -1.93 11.45 6.24
C LYS A 119 -1.97 12.57 5.19
N TRP A 120 -3.07 13.29 5.11
CA TRP A 120 -3.18 14.52 4.31
C TRP A 120 -2.07 15.52 4.62
N ASP A 121 -1.75 15.75 5.88
CA ASP A 121 -0.75 16.75 6.33
C ASP A 121 0.66 16.44 5.84
N VAL A 122 0.94 15.18 5.53
CA VAL A 122 2.26 14.70 5.07
C VAL A 122 2.30 14.37 3.58
N LEU A 123 1.21 14.65 2.86
CA LEU A 123 1.10 14.50 1.41
C LEU A 123 0.79 15.85 0.74
N ALA A 124 -0.27 16.52 1.14
CA ALA A 124 -0.79 17.71 0.48
C ALA A 124 0.26 18.82 0.25
N PRO A 125 1.16 19.15 1.20
CA PRO A 125 2.16 20.19 0.97
C PRO A 125 3.36 19.76 0.12
N TYR A 126 3.49 18.47 -0.26
CA TYR A 126 4.66 17.95 -0.96
C TYR A 126 4.42 17.82 -2.47
N LYS A 127 5.44 18.16 -3.28
CA LYS A 127 5.43 17.87 -4.72
C LYS A 127 5.53 16.36 -4.99
N TYR A 128 6.41 15.66 -4.26
CA TYR A 128 6.72 14.25 -4.45
C TYR A 128 6.56 13.44 -3.16
N HIS A 129 6.07 12.22 -3.29
CA HIS A 129 5.99 11.28 -2.18
C HIS A 129 6.51 9.90 -2.60
N ILE A 130 7.39 9.32 -1.77
CA ILE A 130 7.90 7.97 -2.00
C ILE A 130 6.90 6.98 -1.42
N ALA A 131 6.14 6.33 -2.31
CA ALA A 131 5.08 5.39 -1.97
C ALA A 131 5.56 3.94 -2.20
N ILE A 132 5.83 3.21 -1.11
CA ILE A 132 6.38 1.86 -1.15
C ILE A 132 5.38 0.89 -0.56
N GLU A 133 4.91 -0.07 -1.37
CA GLU A 133 4.08 -1.16 -0.90
C GLU A 133 4.88 -2.20 -0.11
N ASN A 134 4.19 -3.00 0.69
CA ASN A 134 4.83 -4.07 1.45
C ASN A 134 5.12 -5.31 0.60
N SER A 135 4.52 -5.41 -0.58
CA SER A 135 4.65 -6.55 -1.51
C SER A 135 4.77 -6.04 -2.94
N HIS A 136 5.48 -6.80 -3.77
CA HIS A 136 5.67 -6.53 -5.20
C HIS A 136 5.00 -7.63 -6.02
N SER A 137 3.73 -7.41 -6.38
CA SER A 137 2.91 -8.38 -7.13
C SER A 137 1.91 -7.66 -8.03
N ASN A 138 1.31 -8.38 -8.98
CA ASN A 138 0.20 -7.82 -9.74
C ASN A 138 -1.01 -7.54 -8.82
N TYR A 139 -1.86 -6.63 -9.23
CA TYR A 139 -3.11 -6.25 -8.55
C TYR A 139 -2.96 -5.70 -7.13
N TYR A 140 -1.74 -5.53 -6.62
CA TYR A 140 -1.53 -5.09 -5.25
C TYR A 140 -1.02 -3.66 -5.18
N TRP A 141 -1.94 -2.72 -5.24
CA TRP A 141 -1.75 -1.34 -4.82
C TRP A 141 -2.78 -0.98 -3.74
N THR A 142 -2.45 -0.04 -2.89
CA THR A 142 -3.21 0.26 -1.68
C THR A 142 -3.37 1.77 -1.49
N GLU A 143 -3.82 2.15 -0.29
CA GLU A 143 -3.92 3.54 0.14
C GLU A 143 -2.59 4.30 0.01
N LYS A 144 -1.45 3.63 -0.11
CA LYS A 144 -0.16 4.31 -0.27
C LYS A 144 -0.06 5.06 -1.59
N LEU A 145 -0.67 4.49 -2.63
CA LEU A 145 -0.73 5.12 -3.94
C LEU A 145 -1.94 6.04 -4.07
N SER A 146 -3.15 5.58 -3.69
CA SER A 146 -4.36 6.39 -3.83
C SER A 146 -4.32 7.69 -3.03
N ASP A 147 -3.74 7.69 -1.82
CA ASP A 147 -3.60 8.90 -1.02
C ASP A 147 -2.70 9.96 -1.68
N CYS A 148 -1.68 9.53 -2.44
CA CYS A 148 -0.87 10.44 -3.24
C CYS A 148 -1.71 11.16 -4.30
N TYR A 149 -2.57 10.42 -4.99
CA TYR A 149 -3.43 11.00 -6.03
C TYR A 149 -4.50 11.92 -5.44
N LEU A 150 -5.12 11.55 -4.31
CA LEU A 150 -6.07 12.42 -3.63
C LEU A 150 -5.44 13.75 -3.22
N ALA A 151 -4.19 13.74 -2.79
CA ALA A 151 -3.44 14.93 -2.45
C ALA A 151 -2.80 15.62 -3.67
N GLU A 152 -2.98 15.10 -4.89
CA GLU A 152 -2.29 15.55 -6.11
C GLU A 152 -0.78 15.72 -5.88
N THR A 153 -0.18 14.73 -5.20
CA THR A 153 1.25 14.62 -4.93
C THR A 153 1.83 13.55 -5.83
N PHE A 154 2.89 13.85 -6.58
CA PHE A 154 3.45 12.92 -7.55
C PHE A 154 4.09 11.72 -6.84
N PRO A 155 3.59 10.47 -7.06
CA PRO A 155 4.14 9.30 -6.41
C PRO A 155 5.42 8.81 -7.10
N ILE A 156 6.45 8.54 -6.30
CA ILE A 156 7.62 7.77 -6.65
C ILE A 156 7.36 6.38 -6.09
N TYR A 157 7.02 5.42 -6.94
CA TYR A 157 6.27 4.23 -6.56
C TYR A 157 7.05 2.93 -6.70
N TYR A 158 6.89 2.06 -5.69
CA TYR A 158 7.27 0.66 -5.74
C TYR A 158 6.14 -0.22 -5.20
N GLY A 159 5.69 -1.23 -5.97
CA GLY A 159 4.63 -2.14 -5.50
C GLY A 159 3.97 -2.94 -6.62
N CYS A 160 2.83 -2.49 -7.10
CA CYS A 160 2.03 -3.20 -8.09
C CYS A 160 2.74 -3.29 -9.44
N LYS A 161 2.98 -4.52 -9.94
CA LYS A 161 3.69 -4.74 -11.21
C LYS A 161 2.89 -4.27 -12.43
N ASN A 162 1.59 -4.45 -12.38
CA ASN A 162 0.68 -4.02 -13.44
C ASN A 162 -0.07 -2.73 -13.09
N VAL A 163 0.57 -1.79 -12.38
CA VAL A 163 -0.05 -0.55 -11.93
C VAL A 163 -0.54 0.33 -13.08
N HIS A 164 0.07 0.21 -14.25
CA HIS A 164 -0.33 0.95 -15.45
C HIS A 164 -1.61 0.43 -16.14
N ASP A 165 -2.15 -0.71 -15.69
CA ASP A 165 -3.50 -1.14 -16.05
C ASP A 165 -4.58 -0.28 -15.36
N TYR A 166 -4.19 0.45 -14.31
CA TYR A 166 -5.07 1.26 -13.46
C TYR A 166 -4.87 2.76 -13.63
N PHE A 167 -3.63 3.19 -13.82
CA PHE A 167 -3.28 4.61 -13.83
C PHE A 167 -2.39 4.96 -15.02
N PRO A 168 -2.46 6.21 -15.54
CA PRO A 168 -1.60 6.67 -16.62
C PRO A 168 -0.10 6.47 -16.29
N GLN A 169 0.68 6.15 -17.31
CA GLN A 169 2.15 5.94 -17.13
C GLN A 169 2.84 7.16 -16.56
N ASP A 170 2.43 8.35 -17.00
CA ASP A 170 3.04 9.61 -16.59
C ASP A 170 2.49 10.15 -15.25
N ALA A 171 1.63 9.38 -14.57
CA ALA A 171 1.09 9.77 -13.27
C ALA A 171 1.99 9.39 -12.10
N MET A 172 3.09 8.67 -12.36
CA MET A 172 4.04 8.21 -11.34
C MET A 172 5.41 7.91 -11.96
N ALA A 173 6.43 7.81 -11.09
CA ALA A 173 7.72 7.23 -11.45
C ALA A 173 7.91 5.89 -10.74
N ILE A 174 8.24 4.85 -11.48
CA ILE A 174 8.51 3.52 -10.92
C ILE A 174 9.97 3.44 -10.47
N ILE A 175 10.18 2.96 -9.25
CA ILE A 175 11.50 2.68 -8.68
C ILE A 175 11.62 1.22 -8.26
N ASP A 176 12.85 0.77 -8.03
CA ASP A 176 13.15 -0.53 -7.45
C ASP A 176 13.91 -0.35 -6.13
N ILE A 177 13.31 -0.78 -5.02
CA ILE A 177 13.93 -0.66 -3.69
C ILE A 177 15.19 -1.52 -3.52
N TYR A 178 15.43 -2.48 -4.43
CA TYR A 178 16.63 -3.33 -4.46
C TYR A 178 17.74 -2.74 -5.32
N ASP A 179 17.43 -1.82 -6.25
CA ASP A 179 18.39 -1.04 -7.03
C ASP A 179 18.39 0.41 -6.54
N VAL A 180 19.07 0.63 -5.42
CA VAL A 180 19.08 1.91 -4.69
C VAL A 180 19.70 3.03 -5.52
N GLU A 181 20.82 2.75 -6.20
CA GLU A 181 21.53 3.75 -7.00
C GLU A 181 20.67 4.25 -8.16
N ARG A 182 20.06 3.33 -8.91
CA ARG A 182 19.15 3.68 -10.00
C ARG A 182 17.91 4.43 -9.51
N SER A 183 17.39 4.04 -8.35
CA SER A 183 16.23 4.70 -7.74
C SER A 183 16.57 6.11 -7.30
N ILE A 184 17.73 6.35 -6.69
CA ILE A 184 18.24 7.68 -6.36
C ILE A 184 18.42 8.52 -7.62
N ALA A 185 19.10 7.99 -8.65
CA ALA A 185 19.28 8.71 -9.91
C ALA A 185 17.96 9.08 -10.60
N THR A 186 16.92 8.24 -10.44
CA THR A 186 15.58 8.55 -10.93
C THR A 186 14.96 9.71 -10.14
N ILE A 187 15.02 9.66 -8.81
CA ILE A 187 14.48 10.71 -7.94
C ILE A 187 15.22 12.04 -8.20
N ASP A 188 16.55 12.03 -8.27
CA ASP A 188 17.36 13.23 -8.52
C ASP A 188 16.96 13.93 -9.83
N ARG A 189 16.74 13.16 -10.90
CA ARG A 189 16.30 13.70 -12.19
C ARG A 189 14.91 14.36 -12.08
N LEU A 190 13.97 13.74 -11.31
CA LEU A 190 12.62 14.28 -11.13
C LEU A 190 12.65 15.60 -10.36
N ILE A 191 13.42 15.66 -9.27
CA ILE A 191 13.48 16.86 -8.41
C ILE A 191 14.31 17.98 -9.00
N ALA A 192 15.27 17.68 -9.90
CA ALA A 192 16.08 18.66 -10.60
C ALA A 192 15.32 19.40 -11.72
N ASP A 193 14.27 18.79 -12.27
CA ASP A 193 13.41 19.45 -13.26
C ASP A 193 12.30 20.24 -12.53
N GLU A 194 12.51 21.54 -12.42
CA GLU A 194 11.55 22.45 -11.74
C GLU A 194 10.14 22.40 -12.33
N LYS A 195 10.00 22.05 -13.62
CA LYS A 195 8.72 21.99 -14.32
C LYS A 195 8.07 20.61 -14.27
N HIS A 196 8.81 19.58 -13.83
CA HIS A 196 8.33 18.21 -13.86
C HIS A 196 6.97 18.06 -13.16
N PHE A 197 6.84 18.54 -11.93
CA PHE A 197 5.58 18.43 -11.17
C PHE A 197 4.41 19.10 -11.90
N ASP A 198 4.60 20.33 -12.37
CA ASP A 198 3.54 21.10 -13.03
C ASP A 198 3.15 20.49 -14.38
N ASN A 199 4.10 19.94 -15.12
CA ASN A 199 3.86 19.24 -16.39
C ASN A 199 3.04 17.97 -16.22
N HIS A 200 3.12 17.29 -15.05
CA HIS A 200 2.41 16.03 -14.76
C HIS A 200 1.13 16.22 -13.93
N LEU A 201 0.80 17.45 -13.55
CA LEU A 201 -0.40 17.75 -12.80
C LEU A 201 -1.72 17.30 -13.48
N PRO A 202 -1.88 17.36 -14.81
CA PRO A 202 -3.06 16.82 -15.47
C PRO A 202 -3.25 15.30 -15.23
N GLN A 203 -2.17 14.52 -15.25
CA GLN A 203 -2.19 13.08 -15.01
C GLN A 203 -2.51 12.76 -13.55
N LEU A 204 -2.02 13.57 -12.61
CA LEU A 204 -2.37 13.45 -11.19
C LEU A 204 -3.86 13.70 -10.96
N LYS A 205 -4.43 14.72 -11.60
CA LYS A 205 -5.88 15.02 -11.53
C LYS A 205 -6.71 13.89 -12.12
N GLN A 206 -6.32 13.37 -13.28
CA GLN A 206 -6.97 12.20 -13.87
C GLN A 206 -6.91 11.00 -12.93
N SER A 207 -5.76 10.74 -12.30
CA SER A 207 -5.60 9.63 -11.35
C SER A 207 -6.40 9.83 -10.07
N LYS A 208 -6.54 11.08 -9.59
CA LYS A 208 -7.44 11.42 -8.47
C LYS A 208 -8.89 11.08 -8.83
N GLU A 209 -9.32 11.40 -10.04
CA GLU A 209 -10.66 11.10 -10.53
C GLU A 209 -10.90 9.58 -10.58
N LEU A 210 -9.95 8.80 -11.11
CA LEU A 210 -10.00 7.34 -11.10
C LEU A 210 -10.11 6.78 -9.68
N VAL A 211 -9.37 7.32 -8.71
CA VAL A 211 -9.46 6.89 -7.29
C VAL A 211 -10.84 7.18 -6.71
N LEU A 212 -11.39 8.35 -6.98
CA LEU A 212 -12.68 8.78 -6.44
C LEU A 212 -13.87 8.04 -7.08
N GLU A 213 -13.81 7.80 -8.38
CA GLU A 213 -14.94 7.24 -9.15
C GLU A 213 -14.79 5.73 -9.39
N ASP A 214 -13.74 5.31 -10.10
CA ASP A 214 -13.63 3.93 -10.57
C ASP A 214 -13.12 2.97 -9.50
N TYR A 215 -12.17 3.43 -8.67
CA TYR A 215 -11.52 2.61 -7.64
C TYR A 215 -12.03 2.88 -6.23
N ASN A 216 -13.05 3.71 -6.07
CA ASN A 216 -13.83 3.80 -4.84
C ASN A 216 -14.46 2.43 -4.55
N PHE A 217 -14.34 1.96 -3.30
CA PHE A 217 -14.82 0.64 -2.90
C PHE A 217 -16.26 0.37 -3.32
N PHE A 218 -17.17 1.32 -3.10
CA PHE A 218 -18.58 1.14 -3.38
C PHE A 218 -18.86 1.05 -4.89
N ASN A 219 -18.30 1.95 -5.68
CA ASN A 219 -18.46 1.97 -7.13
C ASN A 219 -17.85 0.72 -7.78
N TYR A 220 -16.66 0.34 -7.32
CA TYR A 220 -16.00 -0.87 -7.82
C TYR A 220 -16.80 -2.13 -7.52
N VAL A 221 -17.31 -2.27 -6.27
CA VAL A 221 -18.17 -3.40 -5.89
C VAL A 221 -19.46 -3.41 -6.70
N ALA A 222 -20.10 -2.26 -6.93
CA ALA A 222 -21.28 -2.15 -7.79
C ALA A 222 -20.97 -2.68 -9.20
N THR A 223 -19.87 -2.24 -9.83
CA THR A 223 -19.44 -2.72 -11.15
C THR A 223 -19.20 -4.24 -11.19
N VAL A 224 -18.70 -4.82 -10.11
CA VAL A 224 -18.51 -6.28 -10.00
C VAL A 224 -19.88 -6.99 -9.87
N LEU A 225 -20.77 -6.44 -9.04
CA LEU A 225 -22.12 -7.01 -8.82
C LEU A 225 -22.98 -6.96 -10.08
N ASP A 226 -22.87 -5.91 -10.88
CA ASP A 226 -23.59 -5.78 -12.15
C ASP A 226 -23.25 -6.89 -13.17
N LYS A 227 -22.10 -7.55 -13.01
CA LYS A 227 -21.70 -8.71 -13.81
C LYS A 227 -22.32 -10.02 -13.34
N LEU A 228 -22.94 -10.05 -12.15
CA LEU A 228 -23.60 -11.23 -11.63
C LEU A 228 -25.00 -11.36 -12.22
N ASN A 229 -25.44 -12.61 -12.41
CA ASN A 229 -26.81 -12.86 -12.86
C ASN A 229 -27.80 -12.48 -11.75
N PRO A 230 -28.67 -11.44 -11.94
CA PRO A 230 -29.59 -11.01 -10.90
C PRO A 230 -30.72 -12.02 -10.63
N ASN A 231 -30.91 -13.01 -11.53
CA ASN A 231 -31.96 -14.02 -11.45
C ASN A 231 -31.48 -15.31 -10.75
N LEU A 232 -30.27 -15.33 -10.18
CA LEU A 232 -29.84 -16.46 -9.35
C LEU A 232 -30.80 -16.62 -8.16
N PRO A 233 -31.21 -17.86 -7.84
CA PRO A 233 -32.08 -18.11 -6.70
C PRO A 233 -31.40 -17.61 -5.43
N LYS A 234 -32.17 -16.91 -4.60
CA LYS A 234 -31.73 -16.50 -3.26
C LYS A 234 -31.99 -17.66 -2.32
N GLU A 235 -30.93 -18.17 -1.72
CA GLU A 235 -30.97 -19.26 -0.77
C GLU A 235 -30.36 -18.80 0.57
N ASP A 236 -30.90 -19.33 1.66
CA ASP A 236 -30.28 -19.15 2.98
C ASP A 236 -29.00 -19.98 3.02
N VAL A 237 -27.87 -19.33 3.19
CA VAL A 237 -26.56 -19.99 3.26
C VAL A 237 -25.91 -19.72 4.62
N THR A 238 -25.27 -20.74 5.17
CA THR A 238 -24.42 -20.59 6.36
C THR A 238 -22.96 -20.51 5.91
N LEU A 239 -22.33 -19.36 6.09
CA LEU A 239 -20.90 -19.17 5.83
C LEU A 239 -20.10 -19.59 7.06
N LEU A 240 -19.17 -20.52 6.87
CA LEU A 240 -18.28 -20.97 7.92
C LEU A 240 -17.04 -20.06 7.99
N PRO A 241 -16.62 -19.64 9.19
CA PRO A 241 -15.38 -18.89 9.36
C PRO A 241 -14.16 -19.70 8.89
N ALA A 242 -13.17 -19.03 8.30
CA ALA A 242 -11.93 -19.66 7.87
C ALA A 242 -11.26 -20.49 8.99
N LYS A 243 -11.34 -20.00 10.22
CA LYS A 243 -10.79 -20.70 11.40
C LYS A 243 -11.40 -22.08 11.65
N THR A 244 -12.69 -22.27 11.38
CA THR A 244 -13.38 -23.57 11.56
C THR A 244 -13.08 -24.56 10.45
N MET A 245 -12.62 -24.09 9.29
CA MET A 245 -12.23 -24.92 8.15
C MET A 245 -10.73 -25.20 8.09
N SER A 246 -9.96 -24.64 9.02
CA SER A 246 -8.52 -24.88 9.09
C SER A 246 -8.25 -26.24 9.76
N ASP A 247 -7.55 -27.12 9.07
CA ASP A 247 -6.99 -28.31 9.68
C ASP A 247 -5.98 -27.90 10.77
N TRP A 248 -5.96 -28.61 11.89
CA TRP A 248 -5.02 -28.37 12.99
C TRP A 248 -3.56 -28.35 12.52
N HIS A 249 -3.22 -29.11 11.49
CA HIS A 249 -1.91 -29.13 10.87
C HIS A 249 -1.52 -27.76 10.25
N ASN A 250 -2.44 -27.10 9.55
CA ASN A 250 -2.20 -25.79 8.97
C ASN A 250 -2.13 -24.68 10.03
N ILE A 251 -2.90 -24.81 11.13
CA ILE A 251 -2.80 -23.90 12.28
C ILE A 251 -1.41 -24.03 12.91
N TYR A 252 -0.93 -25.26 13.10
CA TYR A 252 0.39 -25.54 13.67
C TYR A 252 1.53 -24.99 12.81
N LEU A 253 1.49 -25.21 11.49
CA LEU A 253 2.49 -24.68 10.55
C LEU A 253 2.49 -23.15 10.51
N ASN A 254 1.32 -22.49 10.58
CA ASN A 254 1.23 -21.04 10.65
C ASN A 254 1.80 -20.46 11.96
N ILE A 255 1.61 -21.17 13.08
CA ILE A 255 2.16 -20.78 14.38
C ILE A 255 3.70 -20.94 14.37
N ILE A 256 4.21 -22.06 13.84
CA ILE A 256 5.65 -22.29 13.73
C ILE A 256 6.29 -21.29 12.76
N GLY A 257 5.71 -21.04 11.59
CA GLY A 257 6.22 -20.09 10.62
C GLY A 257 6.34 -18.67 11.21
N ARG A 258 5.34 -18.22 11.97
CA ARG A 258 5.38 -16.93 12.66
C ARG A 258 6.43 -16.88 13.78
N ASN A 259 6.58 -17.95 14.52
CA ASN A 259 7.52 -18.03 15.65
C ASN A 259 8.96 -18.16 15.17
N THR A 260 9.23 -18.93 14.11
CA THR A 260 10.56 -19.05 13.51
C THR A 260 11.03 -17.74 12.88
N PHE A 261 10.13 -16.98 12.26
CA PHE A 261 10.45 -15.65 11.72
C PHE A 261 10.78 -14.63 12.82
N LYS A 262 9.99 -14.61 13.90
CA LYS A 262 10.28 -13.77 15.08
C LYS A 262 11.61 -14.14 15.73
N LEU A 263 11.90 -15.43 15.85
CA LEU A 263 13.15 -15.94 16.42
C LEU A 263 14.35 -15.57 15.54
N LYS A 264 14.27 -15.72 14.23
CA LYS A 264 15.34 -15.30 13.29
C LYS A 264 15.63 -13.80 13.40
N ASN A 265 14.60 -12.96 13.53
CA ASN A 265 14.78 -11.53 13.67
C ASN A 265 15.35 -11.13 15.05
N ALA A 266 14.94 -11.81 16.12
CA ALA A 266 15.53 -11.62 17.45
C ALA A 266 17.02 -12.01 17.47
N ILE A 267 17.38 -13.13 16.84
CA ILE A 267 18.79 -13.57 16.71
C ILE A 267 19.59 -12.56 15.89
N LYS A 268 19.08 -12.09 14.74
CA LYS A 268 19.74 -11.05 13.93
C LYS A 268 19.97 -9.75 14.73
N SER A 269 19.01 -9.33 15.54
CA SER A 269 19.16 -8.12 16.37
C SER A 269 20.23 -8.29 17.48
N MET A 270 20.35 -9.48 18.05
CA MET A 270 21.39 -9.78 19.03
C MET A 270 22.81 -9.75 18.43
N PHE A 271 22.96 -10.15 17.16
CA PHE A 271 24.26 -10.11 16.49
C PHE A 271 24.60 -8.72 15.93
N LYS A 272 23.62 -7.90 15.53
CA LYS A 272 23.87 -6.50 15.14
C LYS A 272 24.36 -5.64 16.33
N GLY A 273 23.91 -5.92 17.55
CA GLY A 273 24.37 -5.21 18.76
C GLY A 273 25.80 -5.53 19.19
N LYS A 274 26.42 -6.61 18.69
CA LYS A 274 27.79 -7.00 19.05
C LYS A 274 28.89 -6.47 18.11
N SER A 275 28.54 -6.01 16.92
CA SER A 275 29.54 -5.44 15.98
C SER A 275 29.96 -4.01 16.30
N SER A 276 29.27 -3.31 17.21
CA SER A 276 29.65 -1.95 17.63
C SER A 276 30.58 -1.92 18.86
N LEU A 277 30.96 -3.07 19.43
CA LEU A 277 31.83 -3.18 20.63
C LEU A 277 33.28 -3.59 20.33
N TYR A 278 33.62 -3.75 19.02
CA TYR A 278 35.00 -4.14 18.64
C TYR A 278 35.73 -3.12 17.74
N ASN A 279 35.27 -1.89 17.67
CA ASN A 279 36.03 -0.77 17.07
C ASN A 279 36.07 0.37 18.07
N GLY A 280 36.90 0.22 19.06
CA GLY A 280 37.35 1.21 20.01
C GLY A 280 38.84 1.01 20.28
#